data_323cd0cf029625e53aed31285389b8be
#
_entry.id   323cd0cf029625e53aed31285389b8be
#
_cell.length_a   1.000
_cell.length_b   1.000
_cell.length_c   1.000
_cell.angle_alpha   90.00
_cell.angle_beta   90.00
_cell.angle_gamma   90.00
#
_symmetry.space_group_name_H-M   'P 1'
#
loop_
_entity.id
_entity.type
_entity.pdbx_description
1 polymer ?
#
loop_
_entity_poly.entity_id
_entity_poly.type
_entity_poly.pdbx_seq_one_letter_code
_entity_poly.pdbx_strand_id
1 'polypeptide(L)'
;MINLDSNKKYLLACSFGPDSMALFDMLEKSRINFSVAHVNYNLRPESSNETRDLLTYCKSKNIEIFIEENDVKIKKNVEEKCREIRYEFFNEIYHKCGFDALLVAHNQDDHIETYLMQQKRKNLVLFYGISCKTSLFSMNVIRPLLGFKKSSLQSYCDENSVPYCIDLTNLDDDFLRNQIRHNIVEKLNDNERNEILKEIDDKNSHLESVLNKVAAFNSCNVLDLLKVEDEALPYLLNKLARNVNDDIEISSRLCNEIKKALLSNKPNVVVKLKKDFAFLKEYESFKFDYLEPVSYEFVVNLGDVIDNEYLFFDTNHNLEKRNLSQRDFPLTISNPKNGDEVRIKDYKVQIRRLFIDWKMPLSLRDRWPIIRNNKNEIVYVPRYQKDFKKENSNEFFVKI
;
A
#
# COMPACT_ATOMS: atom_id res chain seq x y z
N MET A 1 25.17 21.71 -12.20
CA MET A 1 24.43 21.41 -13.45
C MET A 1 23.37 20.35 -13.13
N ILE A 2 22.16 20.51 -13.67
CA ILE A 2 21.07 19.52 -13.52
C ILE A 2 21.37 18.33 -14.43
N ASN A 3 21.34 17.11 -13.88
CA ASN A 3 21.58 15.90 -14.63
C ASN A 3 20.23 15.28 -15.09
N LEU A 4 19.74 15.72 -16.26
CA LEU A 4 18.52 15.21 -16.90
C LEU A 4 18.83 14.80 -18.35
N ASP A 5 18.07 13.84 -18.87
CA ASP A 5 18.21 13.37 -20.25
C ASP A 5 17.57 14.37 -21.21
N SER A 6 18.37 14.96 -22.09
CA SER A 6 17.90 15.97 -23.06
C SER A 6 16.95 15.40 -24.14
N ASN A 7 16.86 14.08 -24.28
CA ASN A 7 15.95 13.44 -25.24
C ASN A 7 14.53 13.23 -24.69
N LYS A 8 14.33 13.55 -23.40
CA LYS A 8 13.04 13.40 -22.72
C LYS A 8 12.27 14.68 -22.63
N LYS A 9 10.94 14.57 -22.54
CA LYS A 9 10.02 15.68 -22.36
C LYS A 9 9.56 15.76 -20.92
N TYR A 10 9.75 16.89 -20.26
CA TYR A 10 9.45 17.09 -18.85
C TYR A 10 8.31 18.07 -18.61
N LEU A 11 7.54 17.82 -17.55
CA LEU A 11 6.55 18.77 -17.04
C LEU A 11 7.11 19.40 -15.75
N LEU A 12 7.32 20.70 -15.72
CA LEU A 12 7.79 21.43 -14.53
C LEU A 12 6.59 21.90 -13.71
N ALA A 13 6.44 21.41 -12.48
CA ALA A 13 5.54 21.97 -11.50
C ALA A 13 6.10 23.31 -10.99
N CYS A 14 5.51 24.42 -11.40
CA CYS A 14 6.00 25.77 -11.11
C CYS A 14 4.99 26.56 -10.29
N SER A 15 5.39 26.98 -9.07
CA SER A 15 4.61 27.85 -8.19
C SER A 15 4.91 29.33 -8.36
N PHE A 16 5.83 29.69 -9.23
CA PHE A 16 6.42 31.01 -9.37
C PHE A 16 7.24 31.47 -8.16
N GLY A 17 7.53 30.59 -7.22
CA GLY A 17 8.48 30.84 -6.13
C GLY A 17 9.94 30.64 -6.55
N PRO A 18 10.92 31.12 -5.74
CA PRO A 18 12.35 31.16 -6.12
C PRO A 18 12.90 29.79 -6.52
N ASP A 19 12.52 28.70 -5.80
CA ASP A 19 13.02 27.35 -6.08
C ASP A 19 12.54 26.85 -7.46
N SER A 20 11.26 27.06 -7.78
CA SER A 20 10.68 26.63 -9.06
C SER A 20 11.18 27.46 -10.23
N MET A 21 11.44 28.75 -10.00
CA MET A 21 11.98 29.65 -11.03
C MET A 21 13.48 29.47 -11.25
N ALA A 22 14.25 29.13 -10.22
CA ALA A 22 15.63 28.72 -10.36
C ALA A 22 15.70 27.42 -11.22
N LEU A 23 14.83 26.42 -10.95
CA LEU A 23 14.75 25.20 -11.75
C LEU A 23 14.38 25.49 -13.21
N PHE A 24 13.40 26.38 -13.44
CA PHE A 24 13.00 26.83 -14.78
C PHE A 24 14.21 27.37 -15.57
N ASP A 25 14.93 28.31 -15.02
CA ASP A 25 16.07 28.96 -15.68
C ASP A 25 17.23 27.98 -15.92
N MET A 26 17.50 27.08 -14.95
CA MET A 26 18.50 26.03 -15.10
C MET A 26 18.13 25.03 -16.20
N LEU A 27 16.83 24.69 -16.38
CA LEU A 27 16.35 23.84 -17.46
C LEU A 27 16.52 24.51 -18.83
N GLU A 28 16.15 25.80 -18.94
CA GLU A 28 16.30 26.59 -20.15
C GLU A 28 17.78 26.68 -20.59
N LYS A 29 18.66 27.07 -19.66
CA LYS A 29 20.09 27.15 -19.92
C LYS A 29 20.74 25.82 -20.31
N SER A 30 20.21 24.72 -19.76
CA SER A 30 20.65 23.37 -20.10
C SER A 30 20.02 22.81 -21.38
N ARG A 31 19.15 23.57 -22.05
CA ARG A 31 18.40 23.17 -23.24
C ARG A 31 17.59 21.90 -23.07
N ILE A 32 17.04 21.70 -21.88
CA ILE A 32 16.14 20.58 -21.60
C ILE A 32 14.76 20.90 -22.19
N ASN A 33 14.13 19.89 -22.80
CA ASN A 33 12.78 20.03 -23.33
C ASN A 33 11.75 19.94 -22.20
N PHE A 34 11.07 21.04 -21.87
CA PHE A 34 10.04 21.05 -20.83
C PHE A 34 8.89 22.00 -21.14
N SER A 35 7.75 21.72 -20.53
CA SER A 35 6.60 22.59 -20.42
C SER A 35 6.30 22.87 -18.94
N VAL A 36 5.59 23.93 -18.64
CA VAL A 36 5.26 24.35 -17.28
C VAL A 36 3.82 23.96 -16.91
N ALA A 37 3.60 23.51 -15.69
CA ALA A 37 2.27 23.35 -15.09
C ALA A 37 2.16 24.22 -13.82
N HIS A 38 1.16 25.08 -13.78
CA HIS A 38 0.88 26.01 -12.69
C HIS A 38 -0.56 25.86 -12.20
N VAL A 39 -0.75 25.86 -10.88
CA VAL A 39 -2.07 25.84 -10.26
C VAL A 39 -2.26 27.10 -9.42
N ASN A 40 -3.27 27.87 -9.75
CA ASN A 40 -3.71 29.02 -8.96
C ASN A 40 -4.94 28.62 -8.13
N TYR A 41 -4.81 28.68 -6.81
CA TYR A 41 -5.90 28.32 -5.88
C TYR A 41 -6.80 29.49 -5.51
N ASN A 42 -6.51 30.70 -6.01
CA ASN A 42 -7.21 31.95 -5.68
C ASN A 42 -7.34 32.21 -4.17
N LEU A 43 -6.37 31.76 -3.38
CA LEU A 43 -6.35 31.96 -1.92
C LEU A 43 -6.00 33.39 -1.52
N ARG A 44 -5.41 34.16 -2.44
CA ARG A 44 -4.97 35.56 -2.23
C ARG A 44 -5.31 36.40 -3.44
N PRO A 45 -5.57 37.75 -3.25
CA PRO A 45 -5.84 38.63 -4.36
C PRO A 45 -4.65 38.74 -5.35
N GLU A 46 -3.41 38.59 -4.85
CA GLU A 46 -2.18 38.70 -5.63
C GLU A 46 -1.91 37.49 -6.53
N SER A 47 -2.47 36.32 -6.22
CA SER A 47 -2.21 35.07 -6.93
C SER A 47 -2.54 35.13 -8.43
N SER A 48 -3.57 35.90 -8.81
CA SER A 48 -3.91 36.12 -10.22
C SER A 48 -2.85 37.00 -10.95
N ASN A 49 -2.17 37.92 -10.26
CA ASN A 49 -1.07 38.68 -10.83
C ASN A 49 0.16 37.79 -11.02
N GLU A 50 0.50 36.96 -10.02
CA GLU A 50 1.59 35.99 -10.09
C GLU A 50 1.42 35.01 -11.26
N THR A 51 0.20 34.49 -11.46
CA THR A 51 -0.14 33.64 -12.61
C THR A 51 0.07 34.34 -13.94
N ARG A 52 -0.33 35.61 -14.04
CA ARG A 52 -0.16 36.42 -15.28
C ARG A 52 1.31 36.71 -15.56
N ASP A 53 2.10 37.01 -14.53
CA ASP A 53 3.52 37.28 -14.66
C ASP A 53 4.28 36.02 -15.09
N LEU A 54 3.97 34.86 -14.52
CA LEU A 54 4.50 33.56 -14.96
C LEU A 54 4.13 33.28 -16.41
N LEU A 55 2.86 33.46 -16.80
CA LEU A 55 2.41 33.30 -18.18
C LEU A 55 3.18 34.19 -19.17
N THR A 56 3.39 35.45 -18.80
CA THR A 56 4.15 36.42 -19.58
C THR A 56 5.61 35.99 -19.72
N TYR A 57 6.22 35.53 -18.63
CA TYR A 57 7.57 34.99 -18.64
C TYR A 57 7.73 33.79 -19.52
N CYS A 58 6.83 32.78 -19.38
CA CYS A 58 6.83 31.58 -20.24
C CYS A 58 6.71 31.94 -21.75
N LYS A 59 5.81 32.90 -22.09
CA LYS A 59 5.67 33.39 -23.46
C LYS A 59 6.96 34.06 -23.97
N SER A 60 7.63 34.89 -23.15
CA SER A 60 8.88 35.53 -23.54
C SER A 60 10.03 34.54 -23.82
N LYS A 61 9.96 33.34 -23.21
CA LYS A 61 10.91 32.22 -23.38
C LYS A 61 10.46 31.20 -24.41
N ASN A 62 9.28 31.36 -25.01
CA ASN A 62 8.66 30.41 -25.92
C ASN A 62 8.47 29.00 -25.30
N ILE A 63 8.13 28.97 -24.00
CA ILE A 63 7.85 27.75 -23.24
C ILE A 63 6.35 27.60 -23.04
N GLU A 64 5.83 26.42 -23.34
CA GLU A 64 4.43 26.07 -23.16
C GLU A 64 4.07 26.01 -21.68
N ILE A 65 2.90 26.56 -21.31
CA ILE A 65 2.40 26.55 -19.94
C ILE A 65 0.94 26.10 -19.90
N PHE A 66 0.65 25.20 -18.95
CA PHE A 66 -0.68 24.74 -18.58
C PHE A 66 -1.05 25.38 -17.25
N ILE A 67 -2.24 25.96 -17.17
CA ILE A 67 -2.71 26.66 -15.96
C ILE A 67 -4.05 26.05 -15.54
N GLU A 68 -4.17 25.74 -14.25
CA GLU A 68 -5.42 25.39 -13.58
C GLU A 68 -5.77 26.51 -12.61
N GLU A 69 -6.98 27.03 -12.71
CA GLU A 69 -7.55 27.98 -11.76
C GLU A 69 -8.63 27.31 -10.94
N ASN A 70 -8.50 27.34 -9.61
CA ASN A 70 -9.41 26.66 -8.71
C ASN A 70 -9.70 27.53 -7.48
N ASP A 71 -10.99 27.78 -7.21
CA ASP A 71 -11.44 28.53 -6.04
C ASP A 71 -11.60 27.57 -4.84
N VAL A 72 -10.54 27.39 -4.05
CA VAL A 72 -10.58 26.53 -2.86
C VAL A 72 -11.33 27.21 -1.72
N LYS A 73 -12.61 26.81 -1.50
CA LYS A 73 -13.49 27.37 -0.43
C LYS A 73 -13.49 26.56 0.87
N ILE A 74 -12.51 25.69 1.10
CA ILE A 74 -12.46 24.76 2.23
C ILE A 74 -11.75 25.40 3.41
N LYS A 75 -12.31 25.23 4.62
CA LYS A 75 -11.74 25.79 5.89
C LYS A 75 -10.90 24.80 6.69
N LYS A 76 -10.86 23.52 6.30
CA LYS A 76 -10.09 22.44 7.00
C LYS A 76 -9.29 21.65 5.98
N ASN A 77 -8.09 21.22 6.35
CA ASN A 77 -7.19 20.45 5.50
C ASN A 77 -6.95 21.10 4.13
N VAL A 78 -6.77 22.43 4.12
CA VAL A 78 -6.59 23.21 2.88
C VAL A 78 -5.36 22.73 2.11
N GLU A 79 -4.24 22.50 2.79
CA GLU A 79 -2.98 22.04 2.18
C GLU A 79 -3.15 20.68 1.49
N GLU A 80 -3.76 19.71 2.18
CA GLU A 80 -4.02 18.38 1.63
C GLU A 80 -4.88 18.45 0.38
N LYS A 81 -5.95 19.26 0.41
CA LYS A 81 -6.83 19.46 -0.73
C LYS A 81 -6.16 20.18 -1.91
N CYS A 82 -5.39 21.24 -1.63
CA CYS A 82 -4.57 21.88 -2.65
C CYS A 82 -3.57 20.93 -3.27
N ARG A 83 -2.99 20.01 -2.46
CA ARG A 83 -2.10 18.97 -2.94
C ARG A 83 -2.82 17.99 -3.86
N GLU A 84 -4.02 17.51 -3.50
CA GLU A 84 -4.83 16.61 -4.34
C GLU A 84 -5.11 17.27 -5.70
N ILE A 85 -5.72 18.46 -5.72
CA ILE A 85 -6.04 19.23 -6.94
C ILE A 85 -4.80 19.36 -7.83
N ARG A 86 -3.68 19.75 -7.23
CA ARG A 86 -2.42 19.94 -7.95
C ARG A 86 -1.95 18.67 -8.63
N TYR A 87 -1.93 17.55 -7.93
CA TYR A 87 -1.45 16.30 -8.51
C TYR A 87 -2.44 15.66 -9.47
N GLU A 88 -3.75 15.86 -9.31
CA GLU A 88 -4.77 15.47 -10.29
C GLU A 88 -4.56 16.22 -11.61
N PHE A 89 -4.40 17.54 -11.56
CA PHE A 89 -4.11 18.35 -12.73
C PHE A 89 -2.79 17.96 -13.42
N PHE A 90 -1.71 17.80 -12.63
CA PHE A 90 -0.44 17.37 -13.20
C PHE A 90 -0.54 16.00 -13.87
N ASN A 91 -1.28 15.06 -13.27
CA ASN A 91 -1.48 13.73 -13.81
C ASN A 91 -2.24 13.76 -15.14
N GLU A 92 -3.29 14.58 -15.23
CA GLU A 92 -4.05 14.75 -16.49
C GLU A 92 -3.13 15.24 -17.61
N ILE A 93 -2.41 16.35 -17.37
CA ILE A 93 -1.52 16.94 -18.38
C ILE A 93 -0.36 15.99 -18.72
N TYR A 94 0.21 15.33 -17.71
CA TYR A 94 1.31 14.38 -17.88
C TYR A 94 0.97 13.28 -18.88
N HIS A 95 -0.18 12.64 -18.73
CA HIS A 95 -0.61 11.55 -19.60
C HIS A 95 -1.13 12.05 -20.96
N LYS A 96 -1.90 13.14 -20.97
CA LYS A 96 -2.46 13.72 -22.20
C LYS A 96 -1.39 14.20 -23.18
N CYS A 97 -0.30 14.76 -22.66
CA CYS A 97 0.77 15.33 -23.48
C CYS A 97 2.00 14.42 -23.59
N GLY A 98 1.99 13.23 -22.94
CA GLY A 98 3.04 12.21 -23.03
C GLY A 98 4.38 12.67 -22.45
N PHE A 99 4.38 13.24 -21.24
CA PHE A 99 5.60 13.62 -20.54
C PHE A 99 6.30 12.39 -19.95
N ASP A 100 7.65 12.39 -19.92
CA ASP A 100 8.46 11.30 -19.36
C ASP A 100 8.62 11.41 -17.85
N ALA A 101 8.65 12.64 -17.31
CA ALA A 101 8.66 12.89 -15.88
C ALA A 101 8.10 14.26 -15.50
N LEU A 102 7.56 14.34 -14.27
CA LEU A 102 7.21 15.57 -13.58
C LEU A 102 8.42 16.04 -12.76
N LEU A 103 8.84 17.28 -12.98
CA LEU A 103 9.90 17.93 -12.20
C LEU A 103 9.29 18.74 -11.07
N VAL A 104 9.79 18.54 -9.85
CA VAL A 104 9.36 19.28 -8.65
C VAL A 104 10.57 19.90 -7.98
N ALA A 105 10.49 21.17 -7.66
CA ALA A 105 11.59 21.98 -7.15
C ALA A 105 11.82 21.85 -5.64
N HIS A 106 11.67 20.63 -5.05
CA HIS A 106 12.08 20.40 -3.67
C HIS A 106 13.59 20.56 -3.54
N ASN A 107 14.01 21.23 -2.50
CA ASN A 107 15.41 21.56 -2.22
C ASN A 107 15.99 20.79 -1.03
N GLN A 108 17.23 21.08 -0.63
CA GLN A 108 17.91 20.40 0.47
C GLN A 108 17.24 20.69 1.83
N ASP A 109 16.70 21.89 2.02
CA ASP A 109 16.03 22.27 3.26
C ASP A 109 14.74 21.46 3.44
N ASP A 110 13.95 21.28 2.38
CA ASP A 110 12.77 20.40 2.38
C ASP A 110 13.13 18.95 2.72
N HIS A 111 14.28 18.46 2.21
CA HIS A 111 14.78 17.12 2.47
C HIS A 111 15.10 16.91 3.96
N ILE A 112 15.82 17.86 4.57
CA ILE A 112 16.16 17.84 6.00
C ILE A 112 14.89 18.02 6.85
N GLU A 113 14.00 18.97 6.52
CA GLU A 113 12.72 19.17 7.22
C GLU A 113 11.91 17.87 7.29
N THR A 114 11.77 17.20 6.13
CA THR A 114 11.03 15.94 6.03
C THR A 114 11.65 14.85 6.91
N TYR A 115 12.97 14.71 6.91
CA TYR A 115 13.68 13.77 7.75
C TYR A 115 13.43 14.03 9.24
N LEU A 116 13.57 15.28 9.69
CA LEU A 116 13.36 15.67 11.09
C LEU A 116 11.89 15.45 11.53
N MET A 117 10.92 15.70 10.63
CA MET A 117 9.51 15.39 10.88
C MET A 117 9.29 13.89 11.04
N GLN A 118 9.90 13.05 10.17
CA GLN A 118 9.82 11.58 10.25
C GLN A 118 10.38 11.06 11.58
N GLN A 119 11.52 11.61 12.06
CA GLN A 119 12.11 11.27 13.36
C GLN A 119 11.16 11.59 14.53
N LYS A 120 10.45 12.72 14.49
CA LYS A 120 9.48 13.09 15.54
C LYS A 120 8.22 12.21 15.51
N ARG A 121 7.70 11.89 14.34
CA ARG A 121 6.47 11.10 14.17
C ARG A 121 6.68 9.61 14.45
N LYS A 122 7.90 9.07 14.32
CA LYS A 122 8.26 7.66 14.49
C LYS A 122 7.40 6.69 13.66
N ASN A 123 6.89 7.14 12.53
CA ASN A 123 6.14 6.30 11.61
C ASN A 123 7.09 5.38 10.82
N LEU A 124 6.54 4.29 10.29
CA LEU A 124 7.26 3.46 9.34
C LEU A 124 7.48 4.27 8.06
N VAL A 125 8.72 4.39 7.63
CA VAL A 125 9.09 5.12 6.41
C VAL A 125 9.74 4.19 5.40
N LEU A 126 9.47 4.43 4.12
CA LEU A 126 10.11 3.67 3.02
C LEU A 126 11.35 4.40 2.47
N PHE A 127 11.58 5.61 2.90
CA PHE A 127 12.73 6.43 2.57
C PHE A 127 12.84 7.60 3.57
N TYR A 128 14.01 7.82 4.13
CA TYR A 128 14.28 8.95 5.02
C TYR A 128 14.52 10.23 4.21
N GLY A 129 13.84 11.33 4.62
CA GLY A 129 13.82 12.57 3.84
C GLY A 129 12.96 12.44 2.57
N ILE A 130 13.40 13.06 1.48
CA ILE A 130 12.71 13.08 0.18
C ILE A 130 13.56 12.36 -0.86
N SER A 131 12.99 11.37 -1.54
CA SER A 131 13.67 10.66 -2.63
C SER A 131 13.81 11.53 -3.87
N CYS A 132 14.98 11.47 -4.53
CA CYS A 132 15.24 12.19 -5.78
C CYS A 132 14.29 11.74 -6.91
N LYS A 133 13.96 10.46 -6.97
CA LYS A 133 13.03 9.89 -7.95
C LYS A 133 11.98 9.05 -7.23
N THR A 134 10.72 9.21 -7.62
CA THR A 134 9.61 8.42 -7.06
C THR A 134 8.50 8.29 -8.08
N SER A 135 7.64 7.28 -7.95
CA SER A 135 6.37 7.22 -8.66
C SER A 135 5.27 7.79 -7.77
N LEU A 136 4.46 8.70 -8.29
CA LEU A 136 3.34 9.31 -7.57
C LEU A 136 2.19 9.54 -8.54
N PHE A 137 0.98 9.09 -8.23
CA PHE A 137 -0.18 9.15 -9.13
C PHE A 137 0.13 8.63 -10.54
N SER A 138 0.84 7.53 -10.65
CA SER A 138 1.29 6.93 -11.93
C SER A 138 2.24 7.81 -12.77
N MET A 139 2.76 8.90 -12.21
CA MET A 139 3.77 9.76 -12.83
C MET A 139 5.16 9.45 -12.28
N ASN A 140 6.19 9.50 -13.13
CA ASN A 140 7.58 9.55 -12.71
C ASN A 140 7.89 10.96 -12.18
N VAL A 141 8.22 11.12 -10.92
CA VAL A 141 8.56 12.42 -10.31
C VAL A 141 10.04 12.49 -10.03
N ILE A 142 10.69 13.55 -10.53
CA ILE A 142 12.12 13.83 -10.32
C ILE A 142 12.28 15.16 -9.59
N ARG A 143 13.23 15.22 -8.65
CA ARG A 143 13.53 16.41 -7.83
C ARG A 143 14.99 16.81 -8.01
N PRO A 144 15.30 17.59 -9.04
CA PRO A 144 16.68 17.91 -9.40
C PRO A 144 17.42 18.80 -8.39
N LEU A 145 16.67 19.51 -7.53
CA LEU A 145 17.23 20.53 -6.61
C LEU A 145 17.50 20.01 -5.20
N LEU A 146 17.35 18.71 -4.90
CA LEU A 146 17.56 18.18 -3.54
C LEU A 146 18.99 18.39 -2.99
N GLY A 147 19.97 18.60 -3.84
CA GLY A 147 21.33 18.94 -3.42
C GLY A 147 21.60 20.43 -3.22
N PHE A 148 20.62 21.33 -3.49
CA PHE A 148 20.80 22.76 -3.42
C PHE A 148 20.13 23.32 -2.17
N LYS A 149 20.81 24.22 -1.46
CA LYS A 149 20.24 24.97 -0.34
C LYS A 149 19.21 25.97 -0.84
N LYS A 150 18.14 26.19 -0.10
CA LYS A 150 17.11 27.19 -0.42
C LYS A 150 17.71 28.60 -0.63
N SER A 151 18.59 29.04 0.26
CA SER A 151 19.27 30.31 0.13
C SER A 151 20.08 30.47 -1.16
N SER A 152 20.75 29.37 -1.59
CA SER A 152 21.51 29.40 -2.85
C SER A 152 20.62 29.48 -4.08
N LEU A 153 19.40 28.93 -4.05
CA LEU A 153 18.46 29.04 -5.15
C LEU A 153 17.89 30.44 -5.28
N GLN A 154 17.61 31.10 -4.15
CA GLN A 154 17.19 32.50 -4.13
C GLN A 154 18.30 33.41 -4.65
N SER A 155 19.54 33.29 -4.14
CA SER A 155 20.69 34.03 -4.64
C SER A 155 20.91 33.80 -6.14
N TYR A 156 20.72 32.56 -6.62
CA TYR A 156 20.81 32.26 -8.04
C TYR A 156 19.78 33.03 -8.87
N CYS A 157 18.53 33.14 -8.41
CA CYS A 157 17.51 33.94 -9.10
C CYS A 157 17.90 35.42 -9.14
N ASP A 158 18.38 35.98 -8.02
CA ASP A 158 18.79 37.39 -7.92
C ASP A 158 19.97 37.70 -8.86
N GLU A 159 21.01 36.87 -8.83
CA GLU A 159 22.22 37.02 -9.67
C GLU A 159 21.92 36.90 -11.18
N ASN A 160 20.95 36.06 -11.54
CA ASN A 160 20.58 35.83 -12.94
C ASN A 160 19.37 36.65 -13.39
N SER A 161 18.84 37.54 -12.54
CA SER A 161 17.64 38.36 -12.82
C SER A 161 16.43 37.52 -13.23
N VAL A 162 16.26 36.33 -12.60
CA VAL A 162 15.12 35.46 -12.80
C VAL A 162 13.96 35.99 -11.96
N PRO A 163 12.80 36.27 -12.54
CA PRO A 163 11.66 36.77 -11.76
C PRO A 163 11.07 35.69 -10.88
N TYR A 164 10.64 36.03 -9.67
CA TYR A 164 9.93 35.15 -8.75
C TYR A 164 9.08 35.97 -7.77
N CYS A 165 8.10 35.31 -7.14
CA CYS A 165 7.33 35.88 -6.03
C CYS A 165 7.66 35.17 -4.72
N ILE A 166 7.64 35.94 -3.61
CA ILE A 166 7.77 35.39 -2.26
C ILE A 166 6.37 35.25 -1.66
N ASP A 167 5.99 34.02 -1.36
CA ASP A 167 4.73 33.73 -0.68
C ASP A 167 4.87 34.03 0.82
N LEU A 168 4.27 35.11 1.29
CA LEU A 168 4.27 35.51 2.70
C LEU A 168 3.26 34.68 3.56
N THR A 169 2.37 33.91 2.95
CA THR A 169 1.35 33.13 3.67
C THR A 169 1.81 31.75 4.12
N ASN A 170 3.01 31.32 3.75
CA ASN A 170 3.63 30.08 4.25
C ASN A 170 3.89 30.07 5.78
N LEU A 171 3.24 30.99 6.51
CA LEU A 171 3.43 31.18 7.95
C LEU A 171 2.57 30.22 8.83
N ASP A 172 1.50 29.62 8.28
CA ASP A 172 0.48 28.95 9.11
C ASP A 172 0.20 27.46 8.83
N ASP A 173 0.70 26.87 7.75
CA ASP A 173 0.09 25.62 7.22
C ASP A 173 0.55 24.31 7.85
N ASP A 174 1.72 24.22 8.47
CA ASP A 174 2.11 23.10 9.32
C ASP A 174 2.95 23.60 10.49
N PHE A 175 2.34 23.80 11.63
CA PHE A 175 3.03 24.29 12.83
C PHE A 175 4.31 23.51 13.14
N LEU A 176 4.32 22.19 12.93
CA LEU A 176 5.51 21.36 13.15
C LEU A 176 6.58 21.61 12.09
N ARG A 177 6.20 21.71 10.81
CA ARG A 177 7.16 21.97 9.72
C ARG A 177 7.79 23.34 9.85
N ASN A 178 6.98 24.36 10.10
CA ASN A 178 7.45 25.73 10.31
C ASN A 178 8.34 25.85 11.56
N GLN A 179 8.01 25.14 12.64
CA GLN A 179 8.89 25.06 13.82
C GLN A 179 10.25 24.44 13.48
N ILE A 180 10.28 23.36 12.73
CA ILE A 180 11.53 22.68 12.32
C ILE A 180 12.33 23.63 11.41
N ARG A 181 11.68 24.27 10.44
CA ARG A 181 12.30 25.22 9.51
C ARG A 181 12.99 26.36 10.26
N HIS A 182 12.22 27.14 11.02
CA HIS A 182 12.73 28.36 11.66
C HIS A 182 13.62 28.09 12.87
N ASN A 183 13.34 27.03 13.64
CA ASN A 183 14.09 26.78 14.85
C ASN A 183 15.34 25.90 14.64
N ILE A 184 15.39 25.14 13.56
CA ILE A 184 16.47 24.18 13.30
C ILE A 184 17.11 24.47 11.94
N VAL A 185 16.41 24.24 10.82
CA VAL A 185 17.03 24.16 9.47
C VAL A 185 17.67 25.47 9.04
N GLU A 186 17.02 26.61 9.28
CA GLU A 186 17.56 27.94 8.94
C GLU A 186 18.79 28.34 9.78
N LYS A 187 19.01 27.67 10.92
CA LYS A 187 20.13 27.97 11.83
C LYS A 187 21.32 27.01 11.65
N LEU A 188 21.15 25.94 10.86
CA LEU A 188 22.22 24.98 10.62
C LEU A 188 23.38 25.60 9.87
N ASN A 189 24.58 25.47 10.40
CA ASN A 189 25.80 25.71 9.65
C ASN A 189 26.08 24.54 8.67
N ASP A 190 27.10 24.73 7.80
CA ASP A 190 27.40 23.76 6.75
C ASP A 190 27.84 22.40 7.27
N ASN A 191 28.56 22.36 8.41
CA ASN A 191 29.01 21.11 9.01
C ASN A 191 27.83 20.32 9.58
N GLU A 192 26.99 20.99 10.37
CA GLU A 192 25.78 20.38 10.96
C GLU A 192 24.84 19.86 9.86
N ARG A 193 24.67 20.63 8.78
CA ARG A 193 23.87 20.25 7.63
C ARG A 193 24.42 18.99 6.96
N ASN A 194 25.73 18.93 6.73
CA ASN A 194 26.40 17.79 6.13
C ASN A 194 26.32 16.52 7.03
N GLU A 195 26.39 16.70 8.35
CA GLU A 195 26.22 15.59 9.30
C GLU A 195 24.81 14.99 9.18
N ILE A 196 23.75 15.83 9.14
CA ILE A 196 22.37 15.37 8.97
C ILE A 196 22.18 14.67 7.61
N LEU A 197 22.71 15.23 6.53
CA LEU A 197 22.62 14.60 5.20
C LEU A 197 23.31 13.23 5.18
N LYS A 198 24.48 13.13 5.79
CA LYS A 198 25.18 11.85 5.94
C LYS A 198 24.37 10.85 6.76
N GLU A 199 23.76 11.29 7.87
CA GLU A 199 22.87 10.44 8.66
C GLU A 199 21.68 9.92 7.84
N ILE A 200 21.08 10.77 6.99
CA ILE A 200 20.00 10.38 6.08
C ILE A 200 20.47 9.31 5.09
N ASP A 201 21.64 9.49 4.48
CA ASP A 201 22.20 8.57 3.51
C ASP A 201 22.55 7.22 4.14
N ASP A 202 23.16 7.23 5.33
CA ASP A 202 23.50 6.03 6.09
C ASP A 202 22.21 5.24 6.46
N LYS A 203 21.18 5.94 6.93
CA LYS A 203 19.87 5.32 7.24
C LYS A 203 19.16 4.78 6.02
N ASN A 204 19.22 5.48 4.89
CA ASN A 204 18.62 5.00 3.65
C ASN A 204 19.35 3.76 3.11
N SER A 205 20.68 3.74 3.17
CA SER A 205 21.48 2.57 2.78
C SER A 205 21.17 1.34 3.64
N HIS A 206 21.03 1.55 4.96
CA HIS A 206 20.59 0.50 5.88
C HIS A 206 19.17 0.02 5.56
N LEU A 207 18.22 0.96 5.40
CA LEU A 207 16.83 0.65 5.08
C LEU A 207 16.69 -0.11 3.75
N GLU A 208 17.48 0.23 2.74
CA GLU A 208 17.52 -0.50 1.47
C GLU A 208 17.92 -1.96 1.70
N SER A 209 18.92 -2.22 2.53
CA SER A 209 19.31 -3.58 2.90
C SER A 209 18.17 -4.34 3.58
N VAL A 210 17.43 -3.69 4.50
CA VAL A 210 16.25 -4.25 5.17
C VAL A 210 15.14 -4.56 4.15
N LEU A 211 14.83 -3.61 3.26
CA LEU A 211 13.80 -3.79 2.25
C LEU A 211 14.14 -4.88 1.24
N ASN A 212 15.41 -5.05 0.88
CA ASN A 212 15.87 -6.15 0.03
C ASN A 212 15.64 -7.52 0.69
N LYS A 213 15.92 -7.66 1.99
CA LYS A 213 15.59 -8.88 2.76
C LYS A 213 14.07 -9.13 2.77
N VAL A 214 13.26 -8.09 2.98
CA VAL A 214 11.79 -8.15 2.92
C VAL A 214 11.31 -8.56 1.53
N ALA A 215 11.92 -8.02 0.47
CA ALA A 215 11.55 -8.36 -0.91
C ALA A 215 11.82 -9.84 -1.23
N ALA A 216 12.91 -10.39 -0.73
CA ALA A 216 13.31 -11.78 -0.93
C ALA A 216 12.50 -12.79 -0.11
N PHE A 217 11.74 -12.34 0.90
CA PHE A 217 10.94 -13.24 1.73
C PHE A 217 9.77 -13.82 0.94
N ASN A 218 9.71 -15.16 0.88
CA ASN A 218 8.67 -15.91 0.18
C ASN A 218 8.32 -17.20 0.95
N SER A 219 7.78 -17.06 2.15
CA SER A 219 7.34 -18.17 2.99
C SER A 219 6.02 -17.85 3.67
N CYS A 220 5.19 -18.86 3.88
CA CYS A 220 4.01 -18.80 4.74
C CYS A 220 4.21 -19.59 6.06
N ASN A 221 5.43 -20.01 6.37
CA ASN A 221 5.73 -20.78 7.58
C ASN A 221 6.00 -19.85 8.77
N VAL A 222 5.39 -20.14 9.91
CA VAL A 222 5.54 -19.37 11.16
C VAL A 222 7.01 -19.32 11.64
N LEU A 223 7.75 -20.43 11.52
CA LEU A 223 9.14 -20.46 11.95
C LEU A 223 10.04 -19.55 11.12
N ASP A 224 9.76 -19.42 9.81
CA ASP A 224 10.51 -18.52 8.95
C ASP A 224 10.20 -17.06 9.26
N LEU A 225 8.93 -16.74 9.56
CA LEU A 225 8.54 -15.40 9.98
C LEU A 225 9.15 -15.02 11.33
N LEU A 226 9.32 -15.97 12.27
CA LEU A 226 9.97 -15.76 13.56
C LEU A 226 11.48 -15.53 13.47
N LYS A 227 12.14 -15.90 12.36
CA LYS A 227 13.57 -15.64 12.10
C LYS A 227 13.82 -14.24 11.55
N VAL A 228 12.76 -13.52 11.15
CA VAL A 228 12.88 -12.16 10.61
C VAL A 228 13.30 -11.21 11.72
N GLU A 229 14.29 -10.38 11.43
CA GLU A 229 14.79 -9.36 12.35
C GLU A 229 13.67 -8.39 12.76
N ASP A 230 13.66 -7.95 14.02
CA ASP A 230 12.62 -7.08 14.58
C ASP A 230 12.41 -5.79 13.76
N GLU A 231 13.48 -5.26 13.19
CA GLU A 231 13.44 -4.06 12.35
C GLU A 231 12.76 -4.31 10.99
N ALA A 232 12.96 -5.48 10.40
CA ALA A 232 12.39 -5.86 9.12
C ALA A 232 10.92 -6.31 9.21
N LEU A 233 10.50 -6.82 10.36
CA LEU A 233 9.18 -7.40 10.57
C LEU A 233 8.01 -6.44 10.24
N PRO A 234 8.01 -5.15 10.64
CA PRO A 234 6.95 -4.22 10.30
C PRO A 234 6.80 -4.03 8.78
N TYR A 235 7.92 -3.92 8.06
CA TYR A 235 7.94 -3.79 6.60
C TYR A 235 7.39 -5.04 5.92
N LEU A 236 7.81 -6.21 6.40
CA LEU A 236 7.36 -7.49 5.85
C LEU A 236 5.87 -7.70 6.08
N LEU A 237 5.36 -7.45 7.28
CA LEU A 237 3.93 -7.60 7.58
C LEU A 237 3.08 -6.65 6.72
N ASN A 238 3.51 -5.39 6.54
CA ASN A 238 2.83 -4.45 5.66
C ASN A 238 2.85 -4.93 4.19
N LYS A 239 3.99 -5.42 3.67
CA LYS A 239 4.09 -6.01 2.33
C LYS A 239 3.11 -7.16 2.15
N LEU A 240 3.11 -8.12 3.08
CA LEU A 240 2.26 -9.32 3.02
C LEU A 240 0.76 -8.98 3.13
N ALA A 241 0.40 -8.02 3.99
CA ALA A 241 -0.97 -7.57 4.12
C ALA A 241 -1.46 -6.85 2.86
N ARG A 242 -0.63 -5.98 2.28
CA ARG A 242 -0.95 -5.24 1.04
C ARG A 242 -1.06 -6.14 -0.19
N ASN A 243 -0.38 -7.27 -0.22
CA ASN A 243 -0.59 -8.25 -1.30
C ASN A 243 -2.02 -8.81 -1.35
N VAL A 244 -2.80 -8.68 -0.27
CA VAL A 244 -4.20 -9.12 -0.18
C VAL A 244 -5.16 -7.92 -0.20
N ASN A 245 -4.76 -6.80 0.39
CA ASN A 245 -5.55 -5.57 0.46
C ASN A 245 -4.62 -4.35 0.49
N ASP A 246 -4.57 -3.61 -0.62
CA ASP A 246 -3.67 -2.46 -0.83
C ASP A 246 -3.87 -1.32 0.20
N ASP A 247 -5.09 -1.19 0.74
CA ASP A 247 -5.48 -0.13 1.69
C ASP A 247 -5.11 -0.44 3.16
N ILE A 248 -4.42 -1.55 3.40
CA ILE A 248 -4.03 -1.93 4.76
C ILE A 248 -2.69 -1.31 5.15
N GLU A 249 -2.70 -0.71 6.34
CA GLU A 249 -1.50 -0.30 7.04
C GLU A 249 -1.45 -0.95 8.43
N ILE A 250 -0.35 -1.65 8.72
CA ILE A 250 -0.12 -2.31 10.00
C ILE A 250 0.63 -1.35 10.93
N SER A 251 -0.06 -0.85 11.94
CA SER A 251 0.54 0.00 12.97
C SER A 251 1.54 -0.78 13.83
N SER A 252 2.44 -0.07 14.52
CA SER A 252 3.39 -0.67 15.47
C SER A 252 2.68 -1.49 16.56
N ARG A 253 1.49 -1.09 16.99
CA ARG A 253 0.66 -1.85 17.94
C ARG A 253 0.23 -3.19 17.35
N LEU A 254 -0.32 -3.19 16.14
CA LEU A 254 -0.75 -4.42 15.45
C LEU A 254 0.43 -5.34 15.15
N CYS A 255 1.57 -4.79 14.76
CA CYS A 255 2.81 -5.55 14.57
C CYS A 255 3.20 -6.30 15.87
N ASN A 256 3.14 -5.64 17.03
CA ASN A 256 3.40 -6.26 18.32
C ASN A 256 2.35 -7.33 18.69
N GLU A 257 1.07 -7.14 18.35
CA GLU A 257 0.03 -8.13 18.56
C GLU A 257 0.27 -9.38 17.70
N ILE A 258 0.64 -9.20 16.43
CA ILE A 258 1.02 -10.30 15.52
C ILE A 258 2.25 -11.04 16.07
N LYS A 259 3.30 -10.33 16.52
CA LYS A 259 4.49 -10.94 17.13
C LYS A 259 4.13 -11.79 18.35
N LYS A 260 3.25 -11.31 19.23
CA LYS A 260 2.74 -12.08 20.36
C LYS A 260 1.96 -13.33 19.92
N ALA A 261 1.15 -13.20 18.87
CA ALA A 261 0.40 -14.32 18.29
C ALA A 261 1.33 -15.41 17.74
N LEU A 262 2.41 -15.01 17.05
CA LEU A 262 3.42 -15.91 16.52
C LEU A 262 4.14 -16.70 17.63
N LEU A 263 4.52 -16.02 18.72
CA LEU A 263 5.20 -16.61 19.88
C LEU A 263 4.27 -17.44 20.77
N SER A 264 2.96 -17.33 20.59
CA SER A 264 1.98 -18.07 21.39
C SER A 264 2.03 -19.58 21.14
N ASN A 265 1.89 -20.39 22.20
CA ASN A 265 1.73 -21.83 22.11
C ASN A 265 0.38 -22.28 21.53
N LYS A 266 -0.56 -21.34 21.31
CA LYS A 266 -1.85 -21.66 20.68
C LYS A 266 -1.63 -22.00 19.20
N PRO A 267 -2.14 -23.14 18.72
CA PRO A 267 -1.93 -23.56 17.32
C PRO A 267 -2.65 -22.64 16.33
N ASN A 268 -3.76 -22.03 16.73
CA ASN A 268 -4.52 -21.11 15.89
C ASN A 268 -4.75 -19.79 16.64
N VAL A 269 -4.42 -18.68 16.02
CA VAL A 269 -4.62 -17.32 16.56
C VAL A 269 -5.10 -16.41 15.44
N VAL A 270 -6.09 -15.57 15.75
CA VAL A 270 -6.60 -14.54 14.85
C VAL A 270 -6.27 -13.16 15.42
N VAL A 271 -5.58 -12.33 14.67
CA VAL A 271 -5.35 -10.92 14.99
C VAL A 271 -6.13 -10.07 13.99
N LYS A 272 -7.22 -9.46 14.42
CA LYS A 272 -8.07 -8.60 13.56
C LYS A 272 -7.36 -7.28 13.28
N LEU A 273 -7.28 -6.90 12.00
CA LEU A 273 -6.71 -5.63 11.53
C LEU A 273 -7.81 -4.60 11.24
N LYS A 274 -8.80 -5.03 10.46
CA LYS A 274 -10.06 -4.27 10.20
C LYS A 274 -11.25 -5.20 10.46
N LYS A 275 -12.47 -4.71 10.23
CA LYS A 275 -13.71 -5.45 10.51
C LYS A 275 -13.67 -6.91 10.04
N ASP A 276 -13.29 -7.13 8.79
CA ASP A 276 -13.36 -8.43 8.13
C ASP A 276 -11.98 -8.91 7.63
N PHE A 277 -10.89 -8.23 8.00
CA PHE A 277 -9.54 -8.56 7.59
C PHE A 277 -8.64 -8.85 8.78
N ALA A 278 -7.87 -9.94 8.72
CA ALA A 278 -7.08 -10.42 9.84
C ALA A 278 -5.76 -11.10 9.41
N PHE A 279 -4.82 -11.11 10.34
CA PHE A 279 -3.69 -12.03 10.34
C PHE A 279 -4.12 -13.34 11.01
N LEU A 280 -3.88 -14.46 10.35
CA LEU A 280 -4.21 -15.81 10.80
C LEU A 280 -2.93 -16.58 11.01
N LYS A 281 -2.69 -17.06 12.25
CA LYS A 281 -1.74 -18.13 12.54
C LYS A 281 -2.51 -19.45 12.58
N GLU A 282 -2.13 -20.38 11.75
CA GLU A 282 -2.82 -21.67 11.58
C GLU A 282 -1.80 -22.81 11.63
N TYR A 283 -1.57 -23.33 12.85
CA TYR A 283 -0.54 -24.34 13.12
C TYR A 283 0.87 -23.83 12.77
N GLU A 284 1.48 -24.39 11.75
CA GLU A 284 2.83 -24.03 11.28
C GLU A 284 2.82 -22.95 10.19
N SER A 285 1.63 -22.56 9.72
CA SER A 285 1.47 -21.56 8.66
C SER A 285 0.84 -20.28 9.17
N PHE A 286 1.00 -19.22 8.39
CA PHE A 286 0.31 -17.95 8.58
C PHE A 286 -0.17 -17.38 7.25
N LYS A 287 -1.18 -16.52 7.31
CA LYS A 287 -1.64 -15.72 6.17
C LYS A 287 -2.39 -14.47 6.63
N PHE A 288 -2.56 -13.53 5.71
CA PHE A 288 -3.56 -12.47 5.79
C PHE A 288 -4.76 -12.88 4.97
N ASP A 289 -5.97 -12.72 5.50
CA ASP A 289 -7.19 -13.13 4.81
C ASP A 289 -8.41 -12.37 5.33
N TYR A 290 -9.49 -12.40 4.55
CA TYR A 290 -10.80 -11.92 4.96
C TYR A 290 -11.53 -12.97 5.79
N LEU A 291 -12.19 -12.52 6.85
CA LEU A 291 -13.00 -13.35 7.76
C LEU A 291 -14.49 -13.29 7.37
N GLU A 292 -14.78 -13.35 6.08
CA GLU A 292 -16.16 -13.34 5.61
C GLU A 292 -16.88 -14.62 6.02
N PRO A 293 -18.06 -14.52 6.65
CA PRO A 293 -18.88 -15.68 6.92
C PRO A 293 -19.36 -16.26 5.59
N VAL A 294 -19.09 -17.55 5.42
CA VAL A 294 -19.57 -18.31 4.26
C VAL A 294 -20.78 -19.12 4.67
N SER A 295 -21.87 -18.98 3.91
CA SER A 295 -23.06 -19.80 4.07
C SER A 295 -23.52 -20.30 2.71
N TYR A 296 -23.61 -21.61 2.56
CA TYR A 296 -24.15 -22.24 1.36
C TYR A 296 -24.92 -23.50 1.72
N GLU A 297 -25.93 -23.81 0.94
CA GLU A 297 -26.68 -25.05 1.02
C GLU A 297 -27.23 -25.38 -0.36
N PHE A 298 -27.01 -26.60 -0.85
CA PHE A 298 -27.57 -27.08 -2.10
C PHE A 298 -27.89 -28.58 -2.04
N VAL A 299 -28.90 -28.99 -2.84
CA VAL A 299 -29.39 -30.36 -2.89
C VAL A 299 -28.76 -31.09 -4.09
N VAL A 300 -28.42 -32.33 -3.89
CA VAL A 300 -27.79 -33.23 -4.88
C VAL A 300 -28.60 -34.49 -5.00
N ASN A 301 -29.06 -34.81 -6.21
CA ASN A 301 -29.79 -36.03 -6.50
C ASN A 301 -28.84 -37.15 -6.96
N LEU A 302 -29.32 -38.38 -6.90
CA LEU A 302 -28.60 -39.50 -7.47
C LEU A 302 -28.47 -39.31 -9.00
N GLY A 303 -27.28 -39.46 -9.53
CA GLY A 303 -26.97 -39.21 -10.93
C GLY A 303 -26.42 -37.83 -11.24
N ASP A 304 -26.48 -36.89 -10.29
CA ASP A 304 -25.93 -35.55 -10.48
C ASP A 304 -24.39 -35.55 -10.45
N VAL A 305 -23.81 -34.67 -11.26
CA VAL A 305 -22.39 -34.27 -11.20
C VAL A 305 -22.32 -32.80 -10.78
N ILE A 306 -21.76 -32.57 -9.61
CA ILE A 306 -21.58 -31.22 -9.06
C ILE A 306 -20.15 -30.76 -9.27
N ASP A 307 -20.02 -29.62 -9.89
CA ASP A 307 -18.74 -28.95 -10.08
C ASP A 307 -18.93 -27.44 -9.80
N ASN A 308 -18.63 -27.00 -8.57
CA ASN A 308 -18.75 -25.62 -8.14
C ASN A 308 -17.51 -25.14 -7.39
N GLU A 309 -17.56 -23.95 -6.81
CA GLU A 309 -16.45 -23.36 -6.06
C GLU A 309 -16.08 -24.11 -4.77
N TYR A 310 -17.01 -24.90 -4.20
CA TYR A 310 -16.82 -25.61 -2.93
C TYR A 310 -16.26 -27.01 -3.12
N LEU A 311 -16.76 -27.74 -4.12
CA LEU A 311 -16.36 -29.13 -4.34
C LEU A 311 -16.68 -29.63 -5.76
N PHE A 312 -16.01 -30.71 -6.11
CA PHE A 312 -16.42 -31.62 -7.19
C PHE A 312 -17.00 -32.88 -6.59
N PHE A 313 -18.14 -33.35 -7.10
CA PHE A 313 -18.78 -34.61 -6.67
C PHE A 313 -19.56 -35.23 -7.82
N ASP A 314 -19.10 -36.40 -8.26
CA ASP A 314 -19.83 -37.25 -9.20
C ASP A 314 -20.57 -38.39 -8.42
N THR A 315 -21.90 -38.31 -8.38
CA THR A 315 -22.72 -39.25 -7.65
C THR A 315 -22.94 -40.58 -8.40
N ASN A 316 -22.46 -40.71 -9.64
CA ASN A 316 -22.56 -41.97 -10.43
C ASN A 316 -21.50 -42.97 -10.00
N HIS A 317 -20.46 -42.54 -9.26
CA HIS A 317 -19.31 -43.37 -8.95
C HIS A 317 -19.01 -43.46 -7.45
N ASN A 318 -18.64 -44.65 -6.98
CA ASN A 318 -17.96 -44.90 -5.69
C ASN A 318 -18.66 -44.36 -4.42
N LEU A 319 -19.99 -44.39 -4.38
CA LEU A 319 -20.75 -43.99 -3.19
C LEU A 319 -20.37 -44.81 -1.95
N GLU A 320 -20.18 -46.15 -2.12
CA GLU A 320 -19.83 -47.07 -1.04
C GLU A 320 -18.48 -46.73 -0.36
N LYS A 321 -17.51 -46.22 -1.11
CA LYS A 321 -16.22 -45.76 -0.53
C LYS A 321 -16.39 -44.62 0.49
N ARG A 322 -17.55 -43.95 0.46
CA ARG A 322 -17.92 -42.84 1.35
C ARG A 322 -19.02 -43.22 2.33
N ASN A 323 -19.35 -44.49 2.41
CA ASN A 323 -20.48 -45.01 3.19
C ASN A 323 -21.82 -44.35 2.82
N LEU A 324 -21.98 -43.92 1.56
CA LEU A 324 -23.22 -43.41 1.02
C LEU A 324 -23.98 -44.51 0.28
N SER A 325 -25.29 -44.49 0.38
CA SER A 325 -26.19 -45.38 -0.32
C SER A 325 -27.24 -44.63 -1.14
N GLN A 326 -27.87 -45.28 -2.10
CA GLN A 326 -28.98 -44.67 -2.86
C GLN A 326 -30.13 -44.18 -1.97
N ARG A 327 -30.31 -44.80 -0.78
CA ARG A 327 -31.36 -44.43 0.19
C ARG A 327 -31.11 -43.12 0.92
N ASP A 328 -29.87 -42.61 0.85
CA ASP A 328 -29.50 -41.32 1.51
C ASP A 328 -29.93 -40.14 0.68
N PHE A 329 -30.23 -40.33 -0.61
CA PHE A 329 -30.62 -39.28 -1.53
C PHE A 329 -32.07 -38.82 -1.35
N PRO A 330 -32.38 -37.52 -1.62
CA PRO A 330 -31.46 -36.48 -2.02
C PRO A 330 -30.49 -36.11 -0.88
N LEU A 331 -29.23 -35.79 -1.24
CA LEU A 331 -28.24 -35.28 -0.29
C LEU A 331 -28.35 -33.78 -0.19
N THR A 332 -28.09 -33.23 1.01
CA THR A 332 -27.91 -31.79 1.22
C THR A 332 -26.46 -31.53 1.58
N ILE A 333 -25.82 -30.64 0.84
CA ILE A 333 -24.44 -30.21 1.09
C ILE A 333 -24.47 -28.77 1.60
N SER A 334 -23.87 -28.54 2.76
CA SER A 334 -23.82 -27.23 3.38
C SER A 334 -22.53 -27.05 4.17
N ASN A 335 -22.20 -25.80 4.56
CA ASN A 335 -21.18 -25.56 5.56
C ASN A 335 -21.61 -26.05 6.96
N PRO A 336 -20.66 -26.25 7.92
CA PRO A 336 -20.97 -26.73 9.26
C PRO A 336 -21.86 -25.75 10.04
N LYS A 337 -22.76 -26.31 10.83
CA LYS A 337 -23.61 -25.53 11.76
C LYS A 337 -23.14 -25.81 13.21
N ASN A 338 -23.40 -24.87 14.10
CA ASN A 338 -23.10 -25.06 15.52
C ASN A 338 -23.86 -26.27 16.08
N GLY A 339 -23.13 -27.16 16.76
CA GLY A 339 -23.71 -28.36 17.34
C GLY A 339 -23.77 -29.57 16.39
N ASP A 340 -23.25 -29.45 15.16
CA ASP A 340 -23.16 -30.56 14.22
C ASP A 340 -22.35 -31.73 14.77
N GLU A 341 -22.94 -32.92 14.71
CA GLU A 341 -22.33 -34.18 15.14
C GLU A 341 -22.45 -35.24 14.05
N VAL A 342 -21.38 -35.98 13.81
CA VAL A 342 -21.38 -37.14 12.94
C VAL A 342 -21.22 -38.41 13.75
N ARG A 343 -21.93 -39.46 13.36
CA ARG A 343 -21.81 -40.81 13.95
C ARG A 343 -20.61 -41.54 13.33
N ILE A 344 -19.67 -41.94 14.18
CA ILE A 344 -18.53 -42.76 13.79
C ILE A 344 -18.61 -44.06 14.58
N LYS A 345 -18.94 -45.15 13.90
CA LYS A 345 -19.25 -46.44 14.54
C LYS A 345 -20.34 -46.26 15.60
N ASP A 346 -20.02 -46.47 16.87
CA ASP A 346 -20.98 -46.54 17.98
C ASP A 346 -21.08 -45.22 18.78
N TYR A 347 -20.32 -44.19 18.40
CA TYR A 347 -20.30 -42.91 19.14
C TYR A 347 -20.49 -41.69 18.22
N LYS A 348 -20.96 -40.59 18.81
CA LYS A 348 -21.11 -39.32 18.10
C LYS A 348 -19.91 -38.44 18.39
N VAL A 349 -19.44 -37.75 17.36
CA VAL A 349 -18.31 -36.81 17.43
C VAL A 349 -18.76 -35.47 16.88
N GLN A 350 -18.49 -34.42 17.62
CA GLN A 350 -18.72 -33.08 17.12
C GLN A 350 -17.80 -32.74 15.94
N ILE A 351 -18.33 -32.18 14.87
CA ILE A 351 -17.58 -31.83 13.66
C ILE A 351 -16.35 -30.92 14.00
N ARG A 352 -16.54 -29.97 14.91
CA ARG A 352 -15.44 -29.11 15.39
C ARG A 352 -14.26 -29.93 15.96
N ARG A 353 -14.55 -31.04 16.66
CA ARG A 353 -13.51 -31.91 17.23
C ARG A 353 -12.73 -32.62 16.13
N LEU A 354 -13.40 -33.12 15.11
CA LEU A 354 -12.77 -33.75 13.95
C LEU A 354 -11.81 -32.79 13.25
N PHE A 355 -12.24 -31.54 13.04
CA PHE A 355 -11.40 -30.53 12.39
C PHE A 355 -10.14 -30.21 13.19
N ILE A 356 -10.24 -30.23 14.53
CA ILE A 356 -9.06 -30.05 15.41
C ILE A 356 -8.13 -31.25 15.30
N ASP A 357 -8.68 -32.48 15.37
CA ASP A 357 -7.90 -33.72 15.30
C ASP A 357 -7.23 -33.90 13.92
N TRP A 358 -7.83 -33.37 12.87
CA TRP A 358 -7.25 -33.33 11.52
C TRP A 358 -6.25 -32.18 11.31
N LYS A 359 -6.01 -31.37 12.32
CA LYS A 359 -5.21 -30.13 12.20
C LYS A 359 -5.65 -29.23 11.04
N MET A 360 -6.97 -29.17 10.79
CA MET A 360 -7.53 -28.33 9.73
C MET A 360 -7.32 -26.85 10.06
N PRO A 361 -6.83 -26.03 9.11
CA PRO A 361 -6.74 -24.58 9.26
C PRO A 361 -8.06 -23.94 9.68
N LEU A 362 -8.01 -22.95 10.55
CA LEU A 362 -9.20 -22.28 11.08
C LEU A 362 -10.06 -21.66 9.97
N SER A 363 -9.39 -21.06 8.98
CA SER A 363 -10.03 -20.40 7.83
C SER A 363 -10.84 -21.35 6.93
N LEU A 364 -10.59 -22.65 7.00
CA LEU A 364 -11.31 -23.64 6.21
C LEU A 364 -12.50 -24.25 6.97
N ARG A 365 -12.51 -24.18 8.32
CA ARG A 365 -13.49 -24.95 9.12
C ARG A 365 -14.93 -24.53 8.86
N ASP A 366 -15.19 -23.22 8.80
CA ASP A 366 -16.53 -22.68 8.61
C ASP A 366 -17.01 -22.78 7.14
N ARG A 367 -16.09 -23.12 6.22
CA ARG A 367 -16.35 -23.28 4.79
C ARG A 367 -16.43 -24.75 4.37
N TRP A 368 -16.08 -25.68 5.26
CA TRP A 368 -15.90 -27.09 4.89
C TRP A 368 -17.25 -27.75 4.57
N PRO A 369 -17.38 -28.49 3.45
CA PRO A 369 -18.64 -29.13 3.10
C PRO A 369 -18.99 -30.28 4.05
N ILE A 370 -20.24 -30.30 4.49
CA ILE A 370 -20.86 -31.37 5.28
C ILE A 370 -21.99 -31.97 4.44
N ILE A 371 -22.03 -33.29 4.31
CA ILE A 371 -23.02 -33.99 3.50
C ILE A 371 -24.03 -34.65 4.42
N ARG A 372 -25.31 -34.29 4.23
CA ARG A 372 -26.46 -34.79 4.97
C ARG A 372 -27.36 -35.61 4.08
N ASN A 373 -28.01 -36.60 4.66
CA ASN A 373 -29.03 -37.43 3.95
C ASN A 373 -30.41 -36.73 3.95
N ASN A 374 -31.38 -37.37 3.33
CA ASN A 374 -32.78 -36.95 3.26
C ASN A 374 -33.51 -36.86 4.60
N LYS A 375 -32.88 -37.33 5.70
CA LYS A 375 -33.35 -37.17 7.10
C LYS A 375 -32.60 -36.07 7.85
N ASN A 376 -31.78 -35.30 7.15
CA ASN A 376 -30.92 -34.25 7.73
C ASN A 376 -29.84 -34.82 8.68
N GLU A 377 -29.48 -36.07 8.59
CA GLU A 377 -28.39 -36.70 9.34
C GLU A 377 -27.08 -36.55 8.57
N ILE A 378 -25.96 -36.24 9.26
CA ILE A 378 -24.64 -36.13 8.64
C ILE A 378 -24.14 -37.51 8.32
N VAL A 379 -24.07 -37.84 7.04
CA VAL A 379 -23.65 -39.14 6.52
C VAL A 379 -22.19 -39.13 6.04
N TYR A 380 -21.67 -37.98 5.64
CA TYR A 380 -20.27 -37.86 5.21
C TYR A 380 -19.67 -36.48 5.54
N VAL A 381 -18.45 -36.53 6.07
CA VAL A 381 -17.61 -35.39 6.28
C VAL A 381 -16.32 -35.59 5.52
N PRO A 382 -16.05 -34.84 4.44
CA PRO A 382 -14.82 -34.96 3.67
C PRO A 382 -13.61 -34.82 4.55
N ARG A 383 -12.66 -35.75 4.46
CA ARG A 383 -11.47 -35.72 5.31
C ARG A 383 -10.42 -34.75 4.74
N TYR A 384 -10.02 -33.78 5.53
CA TYR A 384 -9.12 -32.71 5.12
C TYR A 384 -7.87 -33.22 4.37
N GLN A 385 -7.15 -34.20 4.93
CA GLN A 385 -5.93 -34.72 4.31
C GLN A 385 -6.16 -35.64 3.10
N LYS A 386 -7.38 -36.18 2.94
CA LYS A 386 -7.69 -37.16 1.91
C LYS A 386 -8.44 -36.55 0.73
N ASP A 387 -9.38 -35.66 1.01
CA ASP A 387 -10.36 -35.19 0.03
C ASP A 387 -10.11 -33.72 -0.41
N PHE A 388 -9.10 -33.02 0.15
CA PHE A 388 -8.81 -31.62 -0.15
C PHE A 388 -7.91 -31.49 -1.40
N LYS A 389 -8.33 -30.65 -2.36
CA LYS A 389 -7.57 -30.25 -3.59
C LYS A 389 -6.87 -31.40 -4.33
N LYS A 390 -7.50 -32.55 -4.40
CA LYS A 390 -7.01 -33.66 -5.23
C LYS A 390 -7.46 -33.50 -6.68
N GLU A 391 -6.71 -32.73 -7.47
CA GLU A 391 -6.97 -32.43 -8.88
C GLU A 391 -7.10 -33.69 -9.78
N ASN A 392 -6.61 -34.85 -9.35
CA ASN A 392 -6.67 -36.13 -10.09
C ASN A 392 -7.80 -37.07 -9.63
N SER A 393 -8.74 -36.61 -8.81
CA SER A 393 -9.88 -37.42 -8.39
C SER A 393 -11.09 -37.08 -9.26
N ASN A 394 -11.42 -37.95 -10.20
CA ASN A 394 -12.62 -37.79 -11.04
C ASN A 394 -13.94 -38.14 -10.28
N GLU A 395 -13.90 -38.27 -8.96
CA GLU A 395 -15.05 -38.76 -8.19
C GLU A 395 -15.53 -37.71 -7.16
N PHE A 396 -14.60 -37.22 -6.33
CA PHE A 396 -14.93 -36.29 -5.24
C PHE A 396 -13.68 -35.60 -4.73
N PHE A 397 -13.72 -34.28 -4.63
CA PHE A 397 -12.73 -33.48 -3.88
C PHE A 397 -13.29 -32.11 -3.48
N VAL A 398 -12.76 -31.57 -2.38
CA VAL A 398 -13.07 -30.23 -1.87
C VAL A 398 -12.12 -29.21 -2.49
N LYS A 399 -12.65 -28.09 -2.98
CA LYS A 399 -11.91 -27.05 -3.74
C LYS A 399 -11.53 -25.83 -2.93
N ILE A 400 -12.29 -25.48 -1.92
CA ILE A 400 -12.27 -24.23 -1.14
C ILE A 400 -10.87 -23.68 -0.89
#